data_377dae40489dd4f50df37e2bea57ef5c
#
_entry.id   377dae40489dd4f50df37e2bea57ef5c
#
_cell.length_a   1.000
_cell.length_b   1.000
_cell.length_c   1.000
_cell.angle_alpha   90.00
_cell.angle_beta   90.00
_cell.angle_gamma   90.00
#
_symmetry.space_group_name_H-M   'P 1'
#
loop_
_entity.id
_entity.type
_entity.pdbx_description
1 polymer ?
#
loop_
_entity_poly.entity_id
_entity_poly.type
_entity_poly.pdbx_seq_one_letter_code
_entity_poly.pdbx_strand_id
1 'polypeptide(L)'
;MTVAARSIVAALGLGLQACGGSPPPGDDARADPRESARMSLGERVYAQECASCHGAKLEGQPDWRRRLPSGRLPAPPHDESGHTWHHADRVLFAITKNGLVPPHAPRDYESDMPAYGGKLSDDEIWAVLAYIKSHWHTGEVLAARAEITRNARSQ
;
A
#
# COMPACT_ATOMS: atom_id res chain seq x y z
N MET A 1 -44.57 -52.48 -44.51
CA MET A 1 -43.21 -51.96 -44.34
C MET A 1 -43.30 -50.56 -43.72
N THR A 2 -43.16 -50.49 -42.43
CA THR A 2 -43.38 -49.26 -41.65
C THR A 2 -41.99 -48.66 -41.26
N VAL A 3 -41.71 -47.48 -41.80
CA VAL A 3 -40.45 -46.79 -41.50
C VAL A 3 -40.69 -45.84 -40.32
N ALA A 4 -40.02 -46.10 -39.21
CA ALA A 4 -40.08 -45.25 -38.01
C ALA A 4 -39.07 -44.09 -38.13
N ALA A 5 -39.56 -42.88 -38.07
CA ALA A 5 -38.77 -41.67 -38.04
C ALA A 5 -38.25 -41.45 -36.59
N ARG A 6 -36.94 -41.41 -36.41
CA ARG A 6 -36.29 -41.04 -35.14
C ARG A 6 -36.05 -39.53 -35.11
N SER A 7 -36.75 -38.82 -34.21
CA SER A 7 -36.51 -37.42 -33.91
C SER A 7 -35.29 -37.28 -33.03
N ILE A 8 -34.29 -36.55 -33.50
CA ILE A 8 -33.11 -36.15 -32.71
C ILE A 8 -33.41 -34.82 -32.05
N VAL A 9 -33.56 -34.85 -30.73
CA VAL A 9 -33.66 -33.63 -29.92
C VAL A 9 -32.25 -33.15 -29.60
N ALA A 10 -31.84 -32.06 -30.23
CA ALA A 10 -30.60 -31.38 -29.92
C ALA A 10 -30.80 -30.50 -28.68
N ALA A 11 -30.23 -30.89 -27.55
CA ALA A 11 -30.18 -30.07 -26.33
C ALA A 11 -29.10 -28.98 -26.50
N LEU A 12 -29.52 -27.72 -26.72
CA LEU A 12 -28.59 -26.56 -26.56
C LEU A 12 -28.30 -26.36 -25.09
N GLY A 13 -27.12 -26.78 -24.66
CA GLY A 13 -26.57 -26.42 -23.35
C GLY A 13 -26.14 -24.95 -23.37
N LEU A 14 -26.90 -24.05 -22.74
CA LEU A 14 -26.38 -22.71 -22.38
C LEU A 14 -25.32 -22.87 -21.31
N GLY A 15 -24.06 -22.77 -21.70
CA GLY A 15 -22.94 -22.64 -20.77
C GLY A 15 -23.00 -21.26 -20.12
N LEU A 16 -23.38 -21.20 -18.83
CA LEU A 16 -23.11 -20.00 -18.01
C LEU A 16 -21.59 -19.87 -17.87
N GLN A 17 -21.00 -18.97 -18.65
CA GLN A 17 -19.64 -18.51 -18.37
C GLN A 17 -19.71 -17.63 -17.12
N ALA A 18 -19.33 -18.18 -15.97
CA ALA A 18 -19.05 -17.43 -14.77
C ALA A 18 -17.88 -16.49 -15.10
N CYS A 19 -18.14 -15.17 -15.10
CA CYS A 19 -17.08 -14.16 -15.10
C CYS A 19 -16.32 -14.30 -13.77
N GLY A 20 -15.34 -15.18 -13.76
CA GLY A 20 -14.37 -15.33 -12.67
C GLY A 20 -13.43 -14.14 -12.69
N GLY A 21 -13.84 -13.02 -12.07
CA GLY A 21 -12.92 -11.93 -11.77
C GLY A 21 -11.80 -12.47 -10.90
N SER A 22 -10.55 -12.24 -11.28
CA SER A 22 -9.41 -12.55 -10.42
C SER A 22 -9.59 -11.82 -9.08
N PRO A 23 -9.24 -12.46 -7.95
CA PRO A 23 -9.29 -11.77 -6.67
C PRO A 23 -8.42 -10.51 -6.72
N PRO A 24 -8.78 -9.46 -5.98
CA PRO A 24 -7.98 -8.24 -5.94
C PRO A 24 -6.55 -8.56 -5.51
N PRO A 25 -5.55 -7.85 -6.05
CA PRO A 25 -4.16 -8.07 -5.66
C PRO A 25 -4.00 -7.85 -4.15
N GLY A 26 -3.20 -8.68 -3.50
CA GLY A 26 -2.84 -8.51 -2.10
C GLY A 26 -2.05 -7.21 -1.88
N ASP A 27 -1.96 -6.77 -0.64
CA ASP A 27 -1.31 -5.49 -0.26
C ASP A 27 0.11 -5.36 -0.81
N ASP A 28 0.90 -6.44 -0.80
CA ASP A 28 2.28 -6.43 -1.34
C ASP A 28 2.31 -6.15 -2.84
N ALA A 29 1.33 -6.66 -3.60
CA ALA A 29 1.25 -6.41 -5.04
C ALA A 29 0.75 -4.99 -5.33
N ARG A 30 -0.08 -4.42 -4.45
CA ARG A 30 -0.55 -3.04 -4.57
C ARG A 30 0.56 -2.02 -4.33
N ALA A 31 1.48 -2.32 -3.41
CA ALA A 31 2.67 -1.50 -3.14
C ALA A 31 3.93 -2.04 -3.83
N ASP A 32 3.80 -2.68 -5.01
CA ASP A 32 4.95 -3.21 -5.77
C ASP A 32 5.68 -2.08 -6.51
N PRO A 33 6.95 -1.82 -6.18
CA PRO A 33 7.73 -0.76 -6.82
C PRO A 33 8.18 -1.09 -8.26
N ARG A 34 7.89 -2.29 -8.76
CA ARG A 34 8.28 -2.72 -10.11
C ARG A 34 7.29 -2.28 -11.19
N GLU A 35 6.10 -1.84 -10.81
CA GLU A 35 5.08 -1.38 -11.76
C GLU A 35 5.29 0.09 -12.12
N SER A 36 5.75 0.37 -13.34
CA SER A 36 6.17 1.71 -13.79
C SER A 36 5.06 2.77 -13.73
N ALA A 37 3.83 2.42 -14.10
CA ALA A 37 2.69 3.35 -14.03
C ALA A 37 2.39 3.75 -12.59
N ARG A 38 2.44 2.79 -11.68
CA ARG A 38 2.25 3.01 -10.24
C ARG A 38 3.37 3.87 -9.66
N MET A 39 4.60 3.62 -10.06
CA MET A 39 5.76 4.42 -9.65
C MET A 39 5.61 5.89 -10.05
N SER A 40 5.24 6.18 -11.30
CA SER A 40 5.05 7.55 -11.77
C SER A 40 3.90 8.27 -11.05
N LEU A 41 2.82 7.55 -10.70
CA LEU A 41 1.74 8.10 -9.87
C LEU A 41 2.25 8.38 -8.45
N GLY A 42 2.95 7.42 -7.85
CA GLY A 42 3.47 7.51 -6.49
C GLY A 42 4.45 8.67 -6.31
N GLU A 43 5.35 8.88 -7.27
CA GLU A 43 6.29 10.00 -7.29
C GLU A 43 5.55 11.36 -7.28
N ARG A 44 4.53 11.52 -8.13
CA ARG A 44 3.72 12.76 -8.15
C ARG A 44 3.00 12.98 -6.83
N VAL A 45 2.35 11.95 -6.29
CA VAL A 45 1.66 12.04 -5.00
C VAL A 45 2.64 12.39 -3.89
N TYR A 46 3.82 11.75 -3.86
CA TYR A 46 4.85 12.05 -2.88
C TYR A 46 5.29 13.51 -2.93
N ALA A 47 5.60 14.01 -4.13
CA ALA A 47 6.04 15.38 -4.32
C ALA A 47 4.99 16.42 -3.89
N GLN A 48 3.71 16.13 -4.10
CA GLN A 48 2.61 17.06 -3.79
C GLN A 48 2.19 17.01 -2.32
N GLU A 49 2.18 15.83 -1.71
CA GLU A 49 1.51 15.61 -0.43
C GLU A 49 2.46 15.27 0.72
N CYS A 50 3.62 14.70 0.45
CA CYS A 50 4.49 14.12 1.47
C CYS A 50 5.82 14.90 1.62
N ALA A 51 6.39 15.32 0.49
CA ALA A 51 7.74 15.88 0.44
C ALA A 51 7.94 17.15 1.30
N SER A 52 6.90 17.95 1.50
CA SER A 52 6.97 19.18 2.32
C SER A 52 7.35 18.90 3.78
N CYS A 53 6.98 17.71 4.30
CA CYS A 53 7.30 17.28 5.65
C CYS A 53 8.40 16.20 5.68
N HIS A 54 8.32 15.22 4.79
CA HIS A 54 9.23 14.07 4.80
C HIS A 54 10.49 14.25 3.95
N GLY A 55 10.67 15.45 3.36
CA GLY A 55 11.81 15.78 2.51
C GLY A 55 11.62 15.31 1.06
N ALA A 56 12.16 16.10 0.10
CA ALA A 56 12.05 15.78 -1.33
C ALA A 56 12.86 14.53 -1.73
N LYS A 57 13.86 14.16 -0.92
CA LYS A 57 14.68 12.97 -1.08
C LYS A 57 14.38 11.89 -0.02
N LEU A 58 13.21 11.95 0.60
CA LEU A 58 12.75 11.06 1.66
C LEU A 58 13.55 11.16 2.97
N GLU A 59 14.38 12.19 3.13
CA GLU A 59 15.34 12.38 4.23
C GLU A 59 14.70 12.75 5.57
N GLY A 60 13.41 13.11 5.59
CA GLY A 60 12.72 13.55 6.80
C GLY A 60 13.17 14.91 7.33
N GLN A 61 12.81 15.21 8.57
CA GLN A 61 13.23 16.42 9.28
C GLN A 61 14.40 16.15 10.22
N PRO A 62 15.25 17.16 10.51
CA PRO A 62 16.31 17.01 11.49
C PRO A 62 15.78 16.56 12.86
N ASP A 63 16.57 15.76 13.56
CA ASP A 63 16.27 15.28 14.91
C ASP A 63 14.90 14.57 15.05
N TRP A 64 14.41 13.93 14.01
CA TRP A 64 13.06 13.35 13.94
C TRP A 64 12.72 12.38 15.08
N ARG A 65 13.73 11.85 15.82
CA ARG A 65 13.54 11.01 17.02
C ARG A 65 13.33 11.83 18.29
N ARG A 66 13.52 13.15 18.24
CA ARG A 66 13.41 14.05 19.38
C ARG A 66 12.13 14.87 19.32
N ARG A 67 11.35 14.84 20.41
CA ARG A 67 10.11 15.62 20.47
C ARG A 67 10.40 17.13 20.44
N LEU A 68 9.58 17.82 19.70
CA LEU A 68 9.48 19.28 19.70
C LEU A 68 8.95 19.78 21.05
N PRO A 69 9.09 21.08 21.38
CA PRO A 69 8.47 21.67 22.56
C PRO A 69 6.94 21.49 22.61
N SER A 70 6.28 21.32 21.46
CA SER A 70 4.86 20.97 21.35
C SER A 70 4.50 19.55 21.79
N GLY A 71 5.49 18.70 22.05
CA GLY A 71 5.31 17.28 22.34
C GLY A 71 5.23 16.39 21.11
N ARG A 72 5.06 16.96 19.89
CA ARG A 72 4.99 16.22 18.61
C ARG A 72 6.36 15.82 18.12
N LEU A 73 6.43 14.78 17.29
CA LEU A 73 7.67 14.41 16.62
C LEU A 73 7.75 15.07 15.24
N PRO A 74 8.95 15.51 14.82
CA PRO A 74 9.18 15.90 13.44
C PRO A 74 8.94 14.71 12.49
N ALA A 75 8.68 15.01 11.21
CA ALA A 75 8.42 13.98 10.21
C ALA A 75 9.65 13.07 10.01
N PRO A 76 9.52 11.75 10.16
CA PRO A 76 10.63 10.82 9.99
C PRO A 76 11.04 10.68 8.53
N PRO A 77 12.27 10.22 8.25
CA PRO A 77 12.68 9.79 6.93
C PRO A 77 11.82 8.62 6.41
N HIS A 78 11.60 8.61 5.10
CA HIS A 78 10.99 7.48 4.39
C HIS A 78 12.01 6.64 3.63
N ASP A 79 13.27 7.08 3.57
CA ASP A 79 14.39 6.27 3.12
C ASP A 79 14.82 5.23 4.18
N GLU A 80 15.92 4.54 3.93
CA GLU A 80 16.43 3.49 4.81
C GLU A 80 16.97 4.00 6.17
N SER A 81 17.25 5.30 6.31
CA SER A 81 17.65 5.92 7.57
C SER A 81 16.52 6.09 8.57
N GLY A 82 15.26 6.00 8.08
CA GLY A 82 14.05 6.05 8.88
C GLY A 82 13.66 4.71 9.47
N HIS A 83 12.38 4.58 9.81
CA HIS A 83 11.82 3.34 10.33
C HIS A 83 10.56 2.85 9.58
N THR A 84 10.18 3.52 8.49
CA THR A 84 8.99 3.19 7.71
C THR A 84 9.01 1.74 7.23
N TRP A 85 10.16 1.23 6.85
CA TRP A 85 10.35 -0.12 6.35
C TRP A 85 10.14 -1.23 7.41
N HIS A 86 10.03 -0.88 8.70
CA HIS A 86 9.69 -1.82 9.76
C HIS A 86 8.20 -2.20 9.82
N HIS A 87 7.34 -1.50 9.10
CA HIS A 87 5.89 -1.73 9.13
C HIS A 87 5.40 -2.53 7.92
N ALA A 88 4.42 -3.41 8.13
CA ALA A 88 3.73 -4.10 7.04
C ALA A 88 2.99 -3.10 6.15
N ASP A 89 2.85 -3.42 4.85
CA ASP A 89 2.24 -2.51 3.87
C ASP A 89 0.82 -2.07 4.28
N ARG A 90 0.00 -3.00 4.83
CA ARG A 90 -1.34 -2.67 5.34
C ARG A 90 -1.33 -1.67 6.50
N VAL A 91 -0.27 -1.70 7.34
CA VAL A 91 -0.10 -0.76 8.46
C VAL A 91 0.26 0.61 7.92
N LEU A 92 1.20 0.68 6.97
CA LEU A 92 1.56 1.93 6.29
C LEU A 92 0.36 2.54 5.57
N PHE A 93 -0.43 1.73 4.88
CA PHE A 93 -1.66 2.15 4.23
C PHE A 93 -2.67 2.73 5.24
N ALA A 94 -2.91 2.02 6.34
CA ALA A 94 -3.85 2.45 7.37
C ALA A 94 -3.42 3.78 8.03
N ILE A 95 -2.14 3.94 8.35
CA ILE A 95 -1.59 5.18 8.90
C ILE A 95 -1.73 6.34 7.91
N THR A 96 -1.41 6.11 6.64
CA THR A 96 -1.54 7.15 5.61
C THR A 96 -3.01 7.55 5.41
N LYS A 97 -3.90 6.58 5.34
CA LYS A 97 -5.33 6.82 5.10
C LYS A 97 -6.02 7.48 6.29
N ASN A 98 -5.78 6.98 7.50
CA ASN A 98 -6.56 7.34 8.70
C ASN A 98 -5.81 8.24 9.68
N GLY A 99 -4.51 8.51 9.44
CA GLY A 99 -3.64 9.19 10.39
C GLY A 99 -3.07 8.26 11.46
N LEU A 100 -2.26 8.82 12.36
CA LEU A 100 -1.68 8.12 13.49
C LEU A 100 -2.69 8.01 14.64
N VAL A 101 -3.60 7.05 14.53
CA VAL A 101 -4.67 6.74 15.47
C VAL A 101 -4.60 5.28 15.94
N PRO A 102 -5.27 4.89 17.04
CA PRO A 102 -5.34 3.48 17.44
C PRO A 102 -5.81 2.57 16.30
N PRO A 103 -5.25 1.37 16.17
CA PRO A 103 -4.24 0.73 17.03
C PRO A 103 -2.78 1.12 16.72
N HIS A 104 -2.53 2.00 15.75
CA HIS A 104 -1.18 2.33 15.26
C HIS A 104 -0.48 3.42 16.09
N ALA A 105 -1.25 4.13 16.93
CA ALA A 105 -0.73 5.08 17.90
C ALA A 105 -1.63 5.10 19.14
N PRO A 106 -1.14 5.57 20.32
CA PRO A 106 -1.97 5.82 21.50
C PRO A 106 -3.12 6.80 21.20
N ARG A 107 -4.19 6.77 22.00
CA ARG A 107 -5.37 7.65 21.82
C ARG A 107 -5.06 9.13 21.92
N ASP A 108 -4.08 9.47 22.74
CA ASP A 108 -3.63 10.82 23.06
C ASP A 108 -2.38 11.23 22.25
N TYR A 109 -2.03 10.42 21.23
CA TYR A 109 -0.89 10.74 20.38
C TYR A 109 -1.24 11.89 19.43
N GLU A 110 -0.48 12.97 19.54
CA GLU A 110 -0.59 14.12 18.65
C GLU A 110 0.42 14.02 17.51
N SER A 111 -0.05 14.18 16.28
CA SER A 111 0.76 14.17 15.07
C SER A 111 0.40 15.33 14.16
N ASP A 112 1.42 15.87 13.47
CA ASP A 112 1.21 16.83 12.38
C ASP A 112 0.94 16.15 11.03
N MET A 113 1.08 14.80 10.95
CA MET A 113 0.74 14.04 9.76
C MET A 113 -0.79 13.96 9.62
N PRO A 114 -1.37 14.51 8.54
CA PRO A 114 -2.81 14.44 8.33
C PRO A 114 -3.26 13.04 7.90
N ALA A 115 -4.55 12.76 8.06
CA ALA A 115 -5.20 11.62 7.43
C ALA A 115 -5.52 11.96 5.96
N TYR A 116 -5.10 11.10 5.04
CA TYR A 116 -5.25 11.35 3.60
C TYR A 116 -6.49 10.70 2.97
N GLY A 117 -7.26 9.89 3.70
CA GLY A 117 -8.41 9.17 3.15
C GLY A 117 -9.54 10.05 2.59
N GLY A 118 -9.60 11.33 2.97
CA GLY A 118 -10.52 12.30 2.38
C GLY A 118 -9.95 13.06 1.16
N LYS A 119 -8.66 12.87 0.84
CA LYS A 119 -7.95 13.62 -0.20
C LYS A 119 -7.37 12.73 -1.30
N LEU A 120 -6.87 11.56 -0.91
CA LEU A 120 -6.27 10.57 -1.81
C LEU A 120 -7.16 9.34 -1.93
N SER A 121 -7.28 8.81 -3.14
CA SER A 121 -7.84 7.49 -3.38
C SER A 121 -6.94 6.38 -2.82
N ASP A 122 -7.50 5.20 -2.62
CA ASP A 122 -6.75 4.03 -2.16
C ASP A 122 -5.61 3.68 -3.13
N ASP A 123 -5.84 3.84 -4.44
CA ASP A 123 -4.80 3.58 -5.45
C ASP A 123 -3.65 4.59 -5.39
N GLU A 124 -3.92 5.86 -5.10
CA GLU A 124 -2.89 6.88 -4.89
C GLU A 124 -2.09 6.61 -3.62
N ILE A 125 -2.74 6.18 -2.53
CA ILE A 125 -2.04 5.76 -1.31
C ILE A 125 -1.14 4.55 -1.58
N TRP A 126 -1.64 3.53 -2.28
CA TRP A 126 -0.81 2.37 -2.65
C TRP A 126 0.35 2.75 -3.58
N ALA A 127 0.12 3.69 -4.49
CA ALA A 127 1.15 4.17 -5.40
C ALA A 127 2.27 4.92 -4.67
N VAL A 128 1.94 5.81 -3.72
CA VAL A 128 2.97 6.53 -2.97
C VAL A 128 3.76 5.59 -2.06
N LEU A 129 3.14 4.55 -1.51
CA LEU A 129 3.85 3.52 -0.76
C LEU A 129 4.80 2.72 -1.65
N ALA A 130 4.41 2.38 -2.89
CA ALA A 130 5.29 1.75 -3.87
C ALA A 130 6.50 2.63 -4.19
N TYR A 131 6.29 3.93 -4.39
CA TYR A 131 7.37 4.91 -4.60
C TYR A 131 8.34 4.95 -3.42
N ILE A 132 7.86 5.07 -2.19
CA ILE A 132 8.70 5.05 -0.98
C ILE A 132 9.51 3.74 -0.92
N LYS A 133 8.88 2.60 -1.15
CA LYS A 133 9.53 1.28 -1.13
C LYS A 133 10.61 1.13 -2.20
N SER A 134 10.50 1.84 -3.31
CA SER A 134 11.51 1.81 -4.38
C SER A 134 12.86 2.39 -3.96
N HIS A 135 12.91 3.10 -2.83
CA HIS A 135 14.14 3.66 -2.26
C HIS A 135 14.79 2.77 -1.20
N TRP A 136 14.28 1.55 -1.00
CA TRP A 136 14.84 0.56 -0.07
C TRP A 136 15.62 -0.51 -0.84
N HIS A 137 16.95 -0.45 -0.74
CA HIS A 137 17.85 -1.25 -1.58
C HIS A 137 18.84 -2.10 -0.79
N THR A 138 19.11 -1.75 0.50
CA THR A 138 20.09 -2.50 1.29
C THR A 138 19.61 -3.91 1.59
N GLY A 139 20.54 -4.86 1.62
CA GLY A 139 20.23 -6.25 1.88
C GLY A 139 19.55 -6.47 3.24
N GLU A 140 19.90 -5.66 4.24
CA GLU A 140 19.28 -5.71 5.56
C GLU A 140 17.79 -5.31 5.50
N VAL A 141 17.48 -4.17 4.89
CA VAL A 141 16.10 -3.69 4.74
C VAL A 141 15.27 -4.67 3.91
N LEU A 142 15.80 -5.17 2.81
CA LEU A 142 15.09 -6.13 1.97
C LEU A 142 14.82 -7.46 2.69
N ALA A 143 15.76 -7.95 3.50
CA ALA A 143 15.56 -9.16 4.31
C ALA A 143 14.49 -8.96 5.37
N ALA A 144 14.52 -7.84 6.09
CA ALA A 144 13.51 -7.48 7.08
C ALA A 144 12.12 -7.32 6.43
N ARG A 145 12.03 -6.68 5.28
CA ARG A 145 10.78 -6.56 4.52
C ARG A 145 10.19 -7.90 4.10
N ALA A 146 11.05 -8.83 3.63
CA ALA A 146 10.62 -10.17 3.28
C ALA A 146 10.02 -10.93 4.48
N GLU A 147 10.59 -10.77 5.67
CA GLU A 147 10.07 -11.36 6.90
C GLU A 147 8.74 -10.74 7.33
N ILE A 148 8.66 -9.40 7.37
CA ILE A 148 7.44 -8.67 7.70
C ILE A 148 6.29 -9.08 6.76
N THR A 149 6.56 -9.18 5.47
CA THR A 149 5.58 -9.60 4.46
C THR A 149 5.09 -11.03 4.71
N ARG A 150 6.00 -11.98 5.01
CA ARG A 150 5.60 -13.34 5.36
C ARG A 150 4.69 -13.38 6.58
N ASN A 151 5.08 -12.68 7.64
CA ASN A 151 4.32 -12.64 8.91
C ASN A 151 2.95 -11.96 8.73
N ALA A 152 2.86 -10.96 7.86
CA ALA A 152 1.61 -10.27 7.57
C ALA A 152 0.59 -11.14 6.81
N ARG A 153 1.05 -12.11 6.02
CA ARG A 153 0.19 -13.04 5.28
C ARG A 153 -0.35 -14.19 6.14
N SER A 154 0.27 -14.45 7.29
CA SER A 154 -0.11 -15.53 8.20
C SER A 154 -1.14 -15.11 9.26
N GLN A 155 -1.53 -13.84 9.28
CA GLN A 155 -2.54 -13.25 10.18
C GLN A 155 -3.86 -12.98 9.45
#